data_0da9839c4164794b583ab8f4bfe42032
#
_entry.id   0da9839c4164794b583ab8f4bfe42032
#
_cell.length_a   1.000
_cell.length_b   1.000
_cell.length_c   1.000
_cell.angle_alpha   90.00
_cell.angle_beta   90.00
_cell.angle_gamma   90.00
#
_symmetry.space_group_name_H-M   'P 1'
#
loop_
_entity.id
_entity.type
_entity.pdbx_description
1 polymer ?
#
loop_
_entity_poly.entity_id
_entity_poly.type
_entity_poly.pdbx_seq_one_letter_code
_entity_poly.pdbx_strand_id
1 'polypeptide(L)'
;MILQAALDEFLAKRTTKGADNIHWLIWLLENPKSPLHLHGACKLKGHDYIHVILDRGQAIEDEAFVIGFTMGNDGRTRMWEKKLFKFISYWLYPKNDRFTKDHLEIYDQGFEYGRSKLHIYQRIGEFDWSSIDKYLSLEDVKKQFSLI
;
A
#
# COMPACT_ATOMS: atom_id res chain seq x y z
N MET A 1 -5.09 -13.57 16.74
CA MET A 1 -6.17 -12.91 15.96
C MET A 1 -6.19 -13.50 14.56
N ILE A 2 -7.36 -13.82 14.00
CA ILE A 2 -7.49 -14.26 12.60
C ILE A 2 -7.46 -13.07 11.65
N LEU A 3 -7.04 -13.29 10.40
CA LEU A 3 -6.90 -12.25 9.39
C LEU A 3 -8.19 -11.43 9.19
N GLN A 4 -9.36 -12.10 9.14
CA GLN A 4 -10.64 -11.40 8.96
C GLN A 4 -10.94 -10.45 10.12
N ALA A 5 -10.72 -10.88 11.36
CA ALA A 5 -10.96 -10.03 12.53
C ALA A 5 -10.02 -8.81 12.55
N ALA A 6 -8.77 -8.98 12.13
CA ALA A 6 -7.82 -7.88 12.01
C ALA A 6 -8.24 -6.87 10.93
N LEU A 7 -8.75 -7.37 9.79
CA LEU A 7 -9.28 -6.52 8.73
C LEU A 7 -10.53 -5.76 9.19
N ASP A 8 -11.45 -6.45 9.86
CA ASP A 8 -12.69 -5.82 10.37
C ASP A 8 -12.36 -4.71 11.38
N GLU A 9 -11.40 -4.94 12.27
CA GLU A 9 -10.90 -3.93 13.21
C GLU A 9 -10.27 -2.73 12.48
N PHE A 10 -9.46 -3.00 11.45
CA PHE A 10 -8.86 -1.94 10.63
C PHE A 10 -9.93 -1.09 9.94
N LEU A 11 -10.93 -1.74 9.32
CA LEU A 11 -12.02 -1.05 8.62
C LEU A 11 -12.91 -0.26 9.57
N ALA A 12 -13.16 -0.77 10.79
CA ALA A 12 -13.95 -0.07 11.79
C ALA A 12 -13.31 1.27 12.26
N LYS A 13 -11.99 1.37 12.18
CA LYS A 13 -11.24 2.60 12.51
C LYS A 13 -11.22 3.61 11.35
N ARG A 14 -11.73 3.24 10.17
CA ARG A 14 -11.73 4.13 9.01
C ARG A 14 -12.69 5.29 9.24
N THR A 15 -12.13 6.49 9.32
CA THR A 15 -12.94 7.70 9.25
C THR A 15 -13.49 7.87 7.84
N THR A 16 -14.66 8.41 7.68
CA THR A 16 -15.61 8.50 6.57
C THR A 16 -15.10 8.94 5.18
N LYS A 17 -13.81 8.88 4.88
CA LYS A 17 -13.30 9.02 3.52
C LYS A 17 -13.57 7.71 2.74
N GLY A 18 -14.81 7.55 2.30
CA GLY A 18 -15.20 6.41 1.47
C GLY A 18 -14.47 6.43 0.12
N ALA A 19 -14.49 5.27 -0.56
CA ALA A 19 -13.92 5.11 -1.91
C ALA A 19 -14.48 6.12 -2.94
N ASP A 20 -15.62 6.73 -2.65
CA ASP A 20 -16.31 7.69 -3.51
C ASP A 20 -15.63 9.09 -3.53
N ASN A 21 -14.68 9.37 -2.62
CA ASN A 21 -14.03 10.67 -2.48
C ASN A 21 -12.54 10.64 -2.85
N ILE A 22 -12.08 9.64 -3.62
CA ILE A 22 -10.70 9.57 -4.08
C ILE A 22 -10.47 10.67 -5.13
N HIS A 23 -9.48 11.53 -4.88
CA HIS A 23 -9.09 12.55 -5.84
C HIS A 23 -8.63 11.90 -7.16
N TRP A 24 -9.04 12.47 -8.30
CA TRP A 24 -8.76 11.90 -9.63
C TRP A 24 -7.25 11.64 -9.88
N LEU A 25 -6.37 12.50 -9.35
CA LEU A 25 -4.92 12.34 -9.52
C LEU A 25 -4.39 11.12 -8.75
N ILE A 26 -4.89 10.90 -7.53
CA ILE A 26 -4.55 9.71 -6.74
C ILE A 26 -5.05 8.46 -7.45
N TRP A 27 -6.29 8.49 -7.93
CA TRP A 27 -6.85 7.39 -8.71
C TRP A 27 -6.01 7.10 -9.96
N LEU A 28 -5.59 8.14 -10.68
CA LEU A 28 -4.82 8.01 -11.91
C LEU A 28 -3.49 7.28 -11.70
N LEU A 29 -2.81 7.55 -10.59
CA LEU A 29 -1.49 6.97 -10.30
C LEU A 29 -1.56 5.63 -9.54
N GLU A 30 -2.54 5.47 -8.68
CA GLU A 30 -2.56 4.39 -7.69
C GLU A 30 -3.61 3.31 -7.96
N ASN A 31 -4.54 3.53 -8.88
CA ASN A 31 -5.56 2.53 -9.20
C ASN A 31 -5.13 1.66 -10.39
N PRO A 32 -5.09 0.31 -10.24
CA PRO A 32 -4.66 -0.59 -11.31
C PRO A 32 -5.56 -0.57 -12.56
N LYS A 33 -6.76 -0.03 -12.46
CA LYS A 33 -7.66 0.17 -13.61
C LYS A 33 -7.33 1.44 -14.41
N SER A 34 -6.50 2.34 -13.87
CA SER A 34 -6.07 3.56 -14.55
C SER A 34 -5.10 3.24 -15.69
N PRO A 35 -5.19 3.92 -16.85
CA PRO A 35 -4.24 3.75 -17.94
C PRO A 35 -2.83 4.27 -17.61
N LEU A 36 -2.69 5.10 -16.59
CA LEU A 36 -1.41 5.72 -16.17
C LEU A 36 -0.96 5.29 -14.78
N HIS A 37 -1.50 4.18 -14.24
CA HIS A 37 -1.09 3.70 -12.93
C HIS A 37 0.40 3.34 -12.90
N LEU A 38 1.02 3.63 -11.77
CA LEU A 38 2.41 3.23 -11.51
C LEU A 38 2.46 1.76 -11.08
N HIS A 39 3.61 1.10 -11.31
CA HIS A 39 3.81 -0.25 -10.80
C HIS A 39 3.71 -0.27 -9.27
N GLY A 40 3.10 -1.33 -8.74
CA GLY A 40 2.76 -1.44 -7.32
C GLY A 40 1.35 -0.98 -6.97
N ALA A 41 0.61 -0.40 -7.92
CA ALA A 41 -0.80 -0.06 -7.73
C ALA A 41 -1.62 -1.31 -7.36
N CYS A 42 -2.52 -1.18 -6.40
CA CYS A 42 -3.38 -2.27 -5.96
C CYS A 42 -4.85 -1.85 -5.83
N LYS A 43 -5.75 -2.83 -5.91
CA LYS A 43 -7.16 -2.59 -5.64
C LYS A 43 -7.36 -2.19 -4.19
N LEU A 44 -8.33 -1.33 -3.91
CA LEU A 44 -8.59 -0.81 -2.55
C LEU A 44 -8.68 -1.92 -1.49
N LYS A 45 -9.39 -3.00 -1.78
CA LYS A 45 -9.50 -4.13 -0.85
C LYS A 45 -8.17 -4.82 -0.57
N GLY A 46 -7.33 -5.00 -1.59
CA GLY A 46 -5.99 -5.55 -1.43
C GLY A 46 -5.09 -4.62 -0.63
N HIS A 47 -5.21 -3.32 -0.86
CA HIS A 47 -4.51 -2.29 -0.11
C HIS A 47 -4.79 -2.37 1.40
N ASP A 48 -6.05 -2.58 1.80
CA ASP A 48 -6.44 -2.74 3.20
C ASP A 48 -5.78 -3.98 3.85
N TYR A 49 -5.71 -5.10 3.14
CA TYR A 49 -4.99 -6.29 3.63
C TYR A 49 -3.50 -6.02 3.83
N ILE A 50 -2.89 -5.24 2.94
CA ILE A 50 -1.46 -4.89 3.04
C ILE A 50 -1.22 -4.03 4.28
N HIS A 51 -2.08 -3.06 4.58
CA HIS A 51 -2.02 -2.32 5.85
C HIS A 51 -2.04 -3.26 7.06
N VAL A 52 -2.97 -4.20 7.06
CA VAL A 52 -3.15 -5.15 8.19
C VAL A 52 -1.93 -6.04 8.40
N ILE A 53 -1.37 -6.61 7.32
CA ILE A 53 -0.20 -7.51 7.46
C ILE A 53 1.10 -6.77 7.78
N LEU A 54 1.18 -5.47 7.47
CA LEU A 54 2.32 -4.61 7.79
C LEU A 54 2.17 -3.90 9.14
N ASP A 55 1.10 -4.16 9.90
CA ASP A 55 0.77 -3.45 11.14
C ASP A 55 0.71 -1.93 10.95
N ARG A 56 0.18 -1.47 9.82
CA ARG A 56 0.04 -0.06 9.50
C ARG A 56 -1.39 0.41 9.66
N GLY A 57 -1.54 1.59 10.26
CA GLY A 57 -2.83 2.25 10.43
C GLY A 57 -3.28 2.99 9.16
N GLN A 58 -4.09 4.03 9.34
CA GLN A 58 -4.69 4.82 8.26
C GLN A 58 -4.18 6.27 8.21
N ALA A 59 -3.16 6.60 8.98
CA ALA A 59 -2.53 7.90 8.93
C ALA A 59 -1.72 8.09 7.63
N ILE A 60 -1.43 9.32 7.25
CA ILE A 60 -0.69 9.60 5.99
C ILE A 60 0.69 8.95 6.00
N GLU A 61 1.37 8.91 7.13
CA GLU A 61 2.64 8.21 7.28
C GLU A 61 2.53 6.70 7.03
N ASP A 62 1.43 6.08 7.46
CA ASP A 62 1.17 4.66 7.19
C ASP A 62 0.88 4.42 5.72
N GLU A 63 0.09 5.30 5.09
CA GLU A 63 -0.13 5.29 3.64
C GLU A 63 1.18 5.43 2.87
N ALA A 64 2.03 6.38 3.26
CA ALA A 64 3.33 6.58 2.63
C ALA A 64 4.19 5.31 2.66
N PHE A 65 4.23 4.62 3.82
CA PHE A 65 4.95 3.37 3.95
C PHE A 65 4.37 2.26 3.07
N VAL A 66 3.05 2.08 3.10
CA VAL A 66 2.38 1.02 2.35
C VAL A 66 2.53 1.21 0.84
N ILE A 67 2.35 2.42 0.35
CA ILE A 67 2.56 2.73 -1.08
C ILE A 67 4.02 2.50 -1.48
N GLY A 68 4.96 2.96 -0.66
CA GLY A 68 6.37 2.67 -0.87
C GLY A 68 6.63 1.16 -0.94
N PHE A 69 6.09 0.41 0.01
CA PHE A 69 6.23 -1.05 0.07
C PHE A 69 5.68 -1.74 -1.18
N THR A 70 4.49 -1.41 -1.62
CA THR A 70 3.89 -2.03 -2.83
C THR A 70 4.66 -1.68 -4.09
N MET A 71 5.11 -0.43 -4.24
CA MET A 71 5.95 -0.02 -5.36
C MET A 71 7.32 -0.69 -5.32
N GLY A 72 7.95 -0.78 -4.15
CA GLY A 72 9.23 -1.46 -3.97
C GLY A 72 9.16 -2.97 -4.21
N ASN A 73 8.05 -3.60 -3.85
CA ASN A 73 7.81 -5.02 -4.05
C ASN A 73 7.42 -5.40 -5.49
N ASP A 74 7.31 -4.44 -6.39
CA ASP A 74 7.16 -4.69 -7.81
C ASP A 74 8.52 -4.51 -8.52
N GLY A 75 9.13 -5.62 -8.96
CA GLY A 75 10.43 -5.59 -9.63
C GLY A 75 10.44 -4.80 -10.95
N ARG A 76 9.27 -4.47 -11.49
CA ARG A 76 9.13 -3.65 -12.70
C ARG A 76 9.21 -2.16 -12.40
N THR A 77 9.04 -1.73 -11.14
CA THR A 77 9.09 -0.32 -10.76
C THR A 77 10.47 0.27 -11.02
N ARG A 78 10.53 1.30 -11.84
CA ARG A 78 11.75 1.99 -12.21
C ARG A 78 11.98 3.22 -11.33
N MET A 79 13.21 3.68 -11.25
CA MET A 79 13.57 4.85 -10.43
C MET A 79 12.84 6.13 -10.85
N TRP A 80 12.50 6.29 -12.13
CA TRP A 80 11.74 7.44 -12.58
C TRP A 80 10.29 7.42 -12.03
N GLU A 81 9.68 6.23 -11.89
CA GLU A 81 8.35 6.09 -11.27
C GLU A 81 8.39 6.50 -9.79
N LYS A 82 9.41 6.03 -9.07
CA LYS A 82 9.64 6.42 -7.67
C LYS A 82 9.77 7.95 -7.53
N LYS A 83 10.59 8.57 -8.37
CA LYS A 83 10.79 10.02 -8.37
C LYS A 83 9.52 10.78 -8.75
N LEU A 84 8.80 10.29 -9.75
CA LEU A 84 7.53 10.89 -10.19
C LEU A 84 6.48 10.83 -9.08
N PHE A 85 6.31 9.69 -8.43
CA PHE A 85 5.37 9.55 -7.32
C PHE A 85 5.72 10.52 -6.19
N LYS A 86 6.98 10.59 -5.77
CA LYS A 86 7.46 11.51 -4.73
C LYS A 86 7.18 12.99 -5.10
N PHE A 87 7.44 13.37 -6.35
CA PHE A 87 7.17 14.72 -6.83
C PHE A 87 5.67 15.04 -6.78
N ILE A 88 4.83 14.17 -7.32
CA ILE A 88 3.38 14.42 -7.40
C ILE A 88 2.75 14.40 -6.01
N SER A 89 3.11 13.45 -5.14
CA SER A 89 2.57 13.37 -3.78
C SER A 89 2.97 14.56 -2.90
N TYR A 90 4.14 15.12 -3.13
CA TYR A 90 4.64 16.29 -2.39
C TYR A 90 4.05 17.61 -2.90
N TRP A 91 3.93 17.79 -4.22
CA TRP A 91 3.56 19.07 -4.82
C TRP A 91 2.11 19.16 -5.31
N LEU A 92 1.55 18.06 -5.82
CA LEU A 92 0.31 18.09 -6.59
C LEU A 92 -0.87 17.40 -5.90
N TYR A 93 -0.64 16.54 -4.92
CA TYR A 93 -1.74 15.89 -4.20
C TYR A 93 -2.59 16.93 -3.46
N PRO A 94 -3.89 16.66 -3.25
CA PRO A 94 -4.76 17.53 -2.47
C PRO A 94 -4.16 17.79 -1.09
N LYS A 95 -4.44 18.95 -0.52
CA LYS A 95 -3.85 19.42 0.74
C LYS A 95 -3.94 18.36 1.87
N ASN A 96 -5.06 17.65 1.96
CA ASN A 96 -5.28 16.66 3.02
C ASN A 96 -4.55 15.32 2.79
N ASP A 97 -4.11 15.05 1.57
CA ASP A 97 -3.43 13.81 1.16
C ASP A 97 -1.96 14.06 0.77
N ARG A 98 -1.51 15.32 0.84
CA ARG A 98 -0.17 15.73 0.43
C ARG A 98 0.88 15.24 1.40
N PHE A 99 1.94 14.68 0.86
CA PHE A 99 3.08 14.22 1.63
C PHE A 99 3.96 15.38 2.05
N THR A 100 4.49 15.30 3.27
CA THR A 100 5.60 16.13 3.76
C THR A 100 6.94 15.46 3.42
N LYS A 101 8.05 16.14 3.73
CA LYS A 101 9.39 15.54 3.60
C LYS A 101 9.54 14.28 4.47
N ASP A 102 8.99 14.31 5.69
CA ASP A 102 9.02 13.15 6.59
C ASP A 102 8.24 11.96 6.01
N HIS A 103 7.10 12.22 5.38
CA HIS A 103 6.33 11.18 4.68
C HIS A 103 7.10 10.59 3.49
N LEU A 104 7.88 11.40 2.76
CA LEU A 104 8.73 10.91 1.67
C LEU A 104 9.85 9.99 2.19
N GLU A 105 10.41 10.27 3.37
CA GLU A 105 11.38 9.38 4.01
C GLU A 105 10.74 8.06 4.42
N ILE A 106 9.53 8.10 4.98
CA ILE A 106 8.75 6.91 5.34
C ILE A 106 8.39 6.10 4.08
N TYR A 107 8.02 6.76 3.00
CA TYR A 107 7.82 6.13 1.70
C TYR A 107 9.09 5.41 1.22
N ASP A 108 10.25 6.06 1.32
CA ASP A 108 11.53 5.44 0.95
C ASP A 108 11.84 4.20 1.80
N GLN A 109 11.57 4.24 3.10
CA GLN A 109 11.70 3.07 4.00
C GLN A 109 10.79 1.93 3.56
N GLY A 110 9.53 2.22 3.25
CA GLY A 110 8.59 1.24 2.71
C GLY A 110 9.09 0.65 1.40
N PHE A 111 9.57 1.49 0.50
CA PHE A 111 10.11 1.07 -0.80
C PHE A 111 11.29 0.10 -0.65
N GLU A 112 12.27 0.42 0.18
CA GLU A 112 13.42 -0.44 0.45
C GLU A 112 12.99 -1.75 1.12
N TYR A 113 12.03 -1.70 2.04
CA TYR A 113 11.49 -2.90 2.66
C TYR A 113 10.79 -3.81 1.62
N GLY A 114 9.99 -3.25 0.72
CA GLY A 114 9.39 -3.99 -0.39
C GLY A 114 10.45 -4.61 -1.31
N ARG A 115 11.50 -3.86 -1.65
CA ARG A 115 12.64 -4.36 -2.43
C ARG A 115 13.34 -5.54 -1.76
N SER A 116 13.51 -5.49 -0.45
CA SER A 116 14.16 -6.56 0.31
C SER A 116 13.41 -7.90 0.24
N LYS A 117 12.13 -7.89 -0.13
CA LYS A 117 11.27 -9.08 -0.24
C LYS A 117 11.22 -9.69 -1.65
N LEU A 118 11.79 -9.05 -2.67
CA LEU A 118 11.69 -9.49 -4.07
C LEU A 118 12.18 -10.91 -4.31
N HIS A 119 13.13 -11.40 -3.52
CA HIS A 119 13.64 -12.77 -3.62
C HIS A 119 12.70 -13.83 -3.00
N ILE A 120 11.69 -13.40 -2.24
CA ILE A 120 10.71 -14.27 -1.59
C ILE A 120 9.38 -14.22 -2.34
N TYR A 121 8.88 -13.01 -2.60
CA TYR A 121 7.65 -12.75 -3.36
C TYR A 121 7.73 -11.38 -4.05
N GLN A 122 6.93 -11.25 -5.11
CA GLN A 122 6.84 -10.02 -5.89
C GLN A 122 5.39 -9.66 -6.16
N ARG A 123 5.15 -8.38 -6.43
CA ARG A 123 3.86 -7.85 -6.88
C ARG A 123 2.74 -8.10 -5.87
N ILE A 124 3.00 -7.86 -4.61
CA ILE A 124 1.99 -8.03 -3.56
C ILE A 124 0.74 -7.16 -3.83
N GLY A 125 0.88 -6.04 -4.53
CA GLY A 125 -0.24 -5.20 -4.96
C GLY A 125 -1.20 -5.90 -5.93
N GLU A 126 -0.72 -6.89 -6.68
CA GLU A 126 -1.49 -7.71 -7.62
C GLU A 126 -1.97 -9.03 -7.01
N PHE A 127 -1.60 -9.32 -5.76
CA PHE A 127 -1.98 -10.55 -5.09
C PHE A 127 -3.50 -10.67 -4.97
N ASP A 128 -4.03 -11.86 -5.28
CA ASP A 128 -5.46 -12.14 -5.14
C ASP A 128 -5.82 -12.46 -3.69
N TRP A 129 -6.10 -11.42 -2.93
CA TRP A 129 -6.50 -11.53 -1.52
C TRP A 129 -7.82 -12.28 -1.31
N SER A 130 -8.61 -12.50 -2.36
CA SER A 130 -9.83 -13.31 -2.27
C SER A 130 -9.52 -14.81 -2.16
N SER A 131 -8.34 -15.23 -2.58
CA SER A 131 -7.88 -16.62 -2.53
C SER A 131 -7.34 -17.05 -1.17
N ILE A 132 -7.02 -16.08 -0.29
CA ILE A 132 -6.46 -16.39 1.03
C ILE A 132 -7.54 -16.87 2.00
N ASP A 133 -7.20 -17.87 2.82
CA ASP A 133 -8.08 -18.29 3.90
C ASP A 133 -8.16 -17.21 4.99
N LYS A 134 -9.32 -16.62 5.13
CA LYS A 134 -9.58 -15.51 6.07
C LYS A 134 -9.57 -15.94 7.53
N TYR A 135 -9.67 -17.25 7.79
CA TYR A 135 -9.61 -17.82 9.13
C TYR A 135 -8.20 -18.17 9.60
N LEU A 136 -7.19 -18.04 8.71
CA LEU A 136 -5.81 -18.14 9.13
C LEU A 136 -5.45 -17.10 10.20
N SER A 137 -4.54 -17.46 11.09
CA SER A 137 -4.01 -16.48 12.02
C SER A 137 -3.25 -15.38 11.26
N LEU A 138 -3.35 -14.15 11.73
CA LEU A 138 -2.60 -13.03 11.15
C LEU A 138 -1.09 -13.31 11.17
N GLU A 139 -0.61 -13.99 12.21
CA GLU A 139 0.80 -14.39 12.33
C GLU A 139 1.22 -15.36 11.22
N ASP A 140 0.39 -16.36 10.90
CA ASP A 140 0.70 -17.32 9.83
C ASP A 140 0.70 -16.65 8.47
N VAL A 141 -0.23 -15.72 8.24
CA VAL A 141 -0.23 -14.91 7.02
C VAL A 141 1.04 -14.06 6.92
N LYS A 142 1.47 -13.40 8.01
CA LYS A 142 2.73 -12.65 8.03
C LYS A 142 3.94 -13.53 7.74
N LYS A 143 3.99 -14.74 8.32
CA LYS A 143 5.04 -15.73 8.02
C LYS A 143 5.05 -16.13 6.55
N GLN A 144 3.88 -16.32 5.94
CA GLN A 144 3.76 -16.66 4.52
C GLN A 144 4.41 -15.60 3.62
N PHE A 145 4.34 -14.32 4.02
CA PHE A 145 5.00 -13.21 3.33
C PHE A 145 6.36 -12.82 3.93
N SER A 146 6.91 -13.65 4.83
CA SER A 146 8.20 -13.40 5.51
C SER A 146 8.30 -11.99 6.12
N LEU A 147 7.21 -11.54 6.73
CA LEU A 147 7.14 -10.24 7.41
C LEU A 147 7.52 -10.35 8.89
N ILE A 148 7.54 -11.56 9.41
CA ILE A 148 8.03 -11.93 10.76
C ILE A 148 8.77 -13.26 10.68
#